data_2c2208051359fed3f27868fd1cf81c3f
#
_entry.id   2c2208051359fed3f27868fd1cf81c3f
#
_cell.length_a   1.000
_cell.length_b   1.000
_cell.length_c   1.000
_cell.angle_alpha   90.00
_cell.angle_beta   90.00
_cell.angle_gamma   90.00
#
_symmetry.space_group_name_H-M   'P 1'
#
loop_
_entity.id
_entity.type
_entity.pdbx_description
1 polymer ?
#
loop_
_entity_poly.entity_id
_entity_poly.type
_entity_poly.pdbx_seq_one_letter_code
_entity_poly.pdbx_strand_id
1 'polypeptide(L)'
;MEDPGNSKVAGKVGYVRAPVQQTENSGWLWSWNLGINAESQHKEQAWEFVKWATSKEYAKLVGSELGWSRTPPGTRKSTYLIPQYVKAGGDFAPLTAKIMNEVDPVKPGVDPQPWVGIQYVTIPEFQDVGNQTSQLLADVIAGRRPLDLALDQGQKIAQRAGDNQKKGS
;
A
#
# COMPACT_ATOMS: atom_id res chain seq x y z
N MET A 1 10.59 -10.73 -3.84
CA MET A 1 11.94 -10.37 -4.32
C MET A 1 13.02 -11.18 -3.60
N GLU A 2 12.82 -11.55 -2.35
CA GLU A 2 13.82 -12.27 -1.54
C GLU A 2 13.84 -13.80 -1.74
N ASP A 3 12.98 -14.36 -2.60
CA ASP A 3 12.93 -15.79 -2.91
C ASP A 3 13.88 -16.12 -4.07
N PRO A 4 15.02 -16.81 -3.83
CA PRO A 4 15.97 -17.16 -4.89
C PRO A 4 15.41 -18.07 -5.97
N GLY A 5 14.35 -18.86 -5.64
CA GLY A 5 13.68 -19.74 -6.60
C GLY A 5 12.83 -18.96 -7.63
N ASN A 6 12.40 -17.75 -7.29
CA ASN A 6 11.50 -16.94 -8.10
C ASN A 6 12.08 -15.57 -8.50
N SER A 7 13.27 -15.22 -8.02
CA SER A 7 13.86 -13.90 -8.25
C SER A 7 15.35 -13.95 -8.56
N LYS A 8 15.74 -13.36 -9.67
CA LYS A 8 17.15 -13.21 -10.08
C LYS A 8 17.90 -12.14 -9.28
N VAL A 9 17.17 -11.35 -8.49
CA VAL A 9 17.72 -10.26 -7.65
C VAL A 9 17.61 -10.54 -6.16
N ALA A 10 17.26 -11.75 -5.77
CA ALA A 10 17.22 -12.15 -4.37
C ALA A 10 18.55 -11.88 -3.68
N GLY A 11 18.54 -11.26 -2.52
CA GLY A 11 19.72 -10.85 -1.76
C GLY A 11 20.51 -9.69 -2.38
N LYS A 12 20.02 -9.06 -3.46
CA LYS A 12 20.66 -7.89 -4.11
C LYS A 12 19.82 -6.62 -4.00
N VAL A 13 18.70 -6.68 -3.30
CA VAL A 13 17.77 -5.56 -3.11
C VAL A 13 17.98 -4.97 -1.73
N GLY A 14 18.24 -3.67 -1.67
CA GLY A 14 18.25 -2.92 -0.43
C GLY A 14 16.87 -2.29 -0.18
N TYR A 15 16.46 -2.21 1.08
CA TYR A 15 15.20 -1.59 1.49
C TYR A 15 15.48 -0.35 2.32
N VAL A 16 14.85 0.74 1.96
CA VAL A 16 14.98 2.02 2.65
C VAL A 16 13.61 2.62 2.92
N ARG A 17 13.54 3.53 3.88
CA ARG A 17 12.33 4.33 4.11
C ARG A 17 12.08 5.26 2.92
N ALA A 18 10.81 5.63 2.73
CA ALA A 18 10.48 6.70 1.80
C ALA A 18 11.25 7.99 2.18
N PRO A 19 11.76 8.75 1.18
CA PRO A 19 12.45 10.01 1.47
C PRO A 19 11.54 10.98 2.19
N VAL A 20 12.10 11.71 3.16
CA VAL A 20 11.40 12.77 3.91
C VAL A 20 12.05 14.10 3.60
N GLN A 21 11.24 15.14 3.50
CA GLN A 21 11.71 16.50 3.27
C GLN A 21 11.10 17.49 4.26
N GLN A 22 9.80 17.47 4.45
CA GLN A 22 9.07 18.42 5.32
C GLN A 22 8.40 17.73 6.50
N THR A 23 8.03 16.48 6.38
CA THR A 23 7.44 15.68 7.46
C THR A 23 8.43 14.65 7.96
N GLU A 24 8.34 14.29 9.26
CA GLU A 24 9.17 13.24 9.84
C GLU A 24 8.86 11.86 9.24
N ASN A 25 7.62 11.66 8.81
CA ASN A 25 7.15 10.43 8.19
C ASN A 25 6.52 10.73 6.84
N SER A 26 7.07 10.13 5.79
CA SER A 26 6.50 10.14 4.45
C SER A 26 6.15 8.71 4.12
N GLY A 27 4.93 8.31 4.42
CA GLY A 27 4.49 6.95 4.24
C GLY A 27 3.00 6.85 3.98
N TRP A 28 2.62 5.78 3.33
CA TRP A 28 1.24 5.44 3.06
C TRP A 28 0.90 4.13 3.77
N LEU A 29 -0.09 4.16 4.66
CA LEU A 29 -0.61 2.99 5.32
C LEU A 29 -1.89 2.54 4.61
N TRP A 30 -1.86 1.32 4.08
CA TRP A 30 -3.01 0.69 3.45
C TRP A 30 -3.30 -0.67 4.08
N SER A 31 -4.57 -1.00 4.23
CA SER A 31 -5.02 -2.33 4.66
C SER A 31 -6.23 -2.77 3.86
N TRP A 32 -6.19 -4.00 3.37
CA TRP A 32 -7.37 -4.66 2.82
C TRP A 32 -8.24 -5.19 3.94
N ASN A 33 -9.54 -5.23 3.70
CA ASN A 33 -10.53 -5.72 4.65
C ASN A 33 -11.29 -6.90 4.07
N LEU A 34 -11.67 -7.83 4.94
CA LEU A 34 -12.69 -8.83 4.67
C LEU A 34 -14.00 -8.35 5.28
N GLY A 35 -15.03 -8.18 4.45
CA GLY A 35 -16.36 -7.79 4.88
C GLY A 35 -17.35 -8.94 4.75
N ILE A 36 -18.39 -8.94 5.58
CA ILE A 36 -19.54 -9.84 5.47
C ILE A 36 -20.70 -9.04 4.93
N ASN A 37 -21.29 -9.49 3.82
CA ASN A 37 -22.45 -8.83 3.24
C ASN A 37 -23.60 -8.84 4.25
N ALA A 38 -24.27 -7.69 4.44
CA ALA A 38 -25.38 -7.53 5.36
C ALA A 38 -26.55 -8.46 5.05
N GLU A 39 -26.76 -8.79 3.77
CA GLU A 39 -27.84 -9.68 3.30
C GLU A 39 -27.47 -11.17 3.34
N SER A 40 -26.24 -11.51 3.77
CA SER A 40 -25.82 -12.92 3.84
C SER A 40 -26.68 -13.70 4.83
N GLN A 41 -27.14 -14.88 4.41
CA GLN A 41 -27.83 -15.84 5.26
C GLN A 41 -26.86 -16.74 6.05
N HIS A 42 -25.55 -16.61 5.83
CA HIS A 42 -24.47 -17.41 6.42
C HIS A 42 -23.46 -16.54 7.16
N LYS A 43 -23.93 -15.53 7.92
CA LYS A 43 -23.05 -14.55 8.59
C LYS A 43 -22.12 -15.18 9.61
N GLU A 44 -22.60 -16.18 10.35
CA GLU A 44 -21.81 -16.88 11.36
C GLU A 44 -20.67 -17.68 10.73
N GLN A 45 -20.96 -18.43 9.68
CA GLN A 45 -19.96 -19.20 8.95
C GLN A 45 -18.94 -18.29 8.27
N ALA A 46 -19.40 -17.19 7.68
CA ALA A 46 -18.52 -16.16 7.11
C ALA A 46 -17.63 -15.53 8.17
N TRP A 47 -18.17 -15.28 9.38
CA TRP A 47 -17.38 -14.76 10.50
C TRP A 47 -16.32 -15.74 10.98
N GLU A 48 -16.64 -17.03 11.08
CA GLU A 48 -15.63 -18.06 11.42
C GLU A 48 -14.50 -18.10 10.39
N PHE A 49 -14.83 -17.99 9.08
CA PHE A 49 -13.82 -17.89 8.04
C PHE A 49 -12.96 -16.62 8.19
N VAL A 50 -13.58 -15.45 8.40
CA VAL A 50 -12.85 -14.17 8.58
C VAL A 50 -11.91 -14.25 9.77
N LYS A 51 -12.38 -14.76 10.91
CA LYS A 51 -11.55 -14.97 12.10
C LYS A 51 -10.33 -15.84 11.80
N TRP A 52 -10.55 -16.97 11.14
CA TRP A 52 -9.48 -17.89 10.78
C TRP A 52 -8.52 -17.26 9.77
N ALA A 53 -9.02 -16.69 8.66
CA ALA A 53 -8.21 -16.10 7.59
C ALA A 53 -7.36 -14.91 8.04
N THR A 54 -7.75 -14.25 9.14
CA THR A 54 -6.99 -13.15 9.75
C THR A 54 -6.22 -13.56 11.00
N SER A 55 -6.17 -14.85 11.34
CA SER A 55 -5.57 -15.36 12.57
C SER A 55 -4.04 -15.49 12.49
N LYS A 56 -3.41 -15.74 13.63
CA LYS A 56 -1.99 -16.08 13.72
C LYS A 56 -1.72 -17.48 13.15
N GLU A 57 -2.69 -18.36 13.30
CA GLU A 57 -2.66 -19.75 12.83
C GLU A 57 -2.62 -19.76 11.29
N TYR A 58 -3.45 -18.94 10.64
CA TYR A 58 -3.42 -18.80 9.19
C TYR A 58 -2.07 -18.27 8.68
N ALA A 59 -1.52 -17.23 9.32
CA ALA A 59 -0.20 -16.71 8.93
C ALA A 59 0.90 -17.78 9.04
N LYS A 60 0.86 -18.61 10.10
CA LYS A 60 1.79 -19.74 10.27
C LYS A 60 1.56 -20.81 9.22
N LEU A 61 0.30 -21.16 8.93
CA LEU A 61 -0.06 -22.14 7.90
C LEU A 61 0.48 -21.72 6.54
N VAL A 62 0.25 -20.48 6.13
CA VAL A 62 0.80 -19.95 4.86
C VAL A 62 2.31 -20.06 4.83
N GLY A 63 2.98 -19.69 5.92
CA GLY A 63 4.43 -19.76 6.02
C GLY A 63 4.97 -21.18 5.92
N SER A 64 4.33 -22.16 6.57
CA SER A 64 4.77 -23.54 6.56
C SER A 64 4.46 -24.27 5.25
N GLU A 65 3.30 -24.04 4.66
CA GLU A 65 2.83 -24.77 3.47
C GLU A 65 3.31 -24.14 2.16
N LEU A 66 3.31 -22.81 2.08
CA LEU A 66 3.61 -22.10 0.84
C LEU A 66 4.97 -21.40 0.86
N GLY A 67 5.62 -21.36 2.01
CA GLY A 67 6.88 -20.68 2.22
C GLY A 67 6.73 -19.28 2.86
N TRP A 68 7.65 -18.94 3.73
CA TRP A 68 7.60 -17.71 4.53
C TRP A 68 7.74 -16.43 3.70
N SER A 69 8.35 -16.49 2.54
CA SER A 69 8.41 -15.37 1.58
C SER A 69 7.04 -15.04 0.95
N ARG A 70 6.07 -15.96 1.06
CA ARG A 70 4.69 -15.78 0.57
C ARG A 70 3.72 -15.33 1.66
N THR A 71 4.15 -15.32 2.91
CA THR A 71 3.35 -14.78 4.00
C THR A 71 3.21 -13.27 3.84
N PRO A 72 1.99 -12.73 3.65
CA PRO A 72 1.82 -11.30 3.42
C PRO A 72 2.26 -10.48 4.65
N PRO A 73 2.82 -9.29 4.45
CA PRO A 73 3.10 -8.35 5.53
C PRO A 73 1.78 -7.81 6.08
N GLY A 74 1.18 -8.58 6.97
CA GLY A 74 -0.11 -8.22 7.56
C GLY A 74 0.03 -7.20 8.69
N THR A 75 -1.11 -6.79 9.23
CA THR A 75 -1.22 -5.82 10.34
C THR A 75 -0.88 -6.43 11.71
N ARG A 76 -0.61 -7.73 11.78
CA ARG A 76 -0.30 -8.41 13.05
C ARG A 76 1.17 -8.28 13.41
N LYS A 77 1.46 -7.58 14.49
CA LYS A 77 2.81 -7.45 15.06
C LYS A 77 3.48 -8.80 15.29
N SER A 78 2.69 -9.82 15.69
CA SER A 78 3.21 -11.17 15.93
C SER A 78 3.82 -11.86 14.71
N THR A 79 3.43 -11.52 13.50
CA THR A 79 4.02 -12.05 12.27
C THR A 79 5.48 -11.66 12.14
N TYR A 80 5.80 -10.41 12.49
CA TYR A 80 7.16 -9.86 12.46
C TYR A 80 8.07 -10.37 13.59
N LEU A 81 7.53 -11.16 14.52
CA LEU A 81 8.28 -11.85 15.59
C LEU A 81 8.56 -13.31 15.24
N ILE A 82 8.09 -13.83 14.11
CA ILE A 82 8.34 -15.20 13.67
C ILE A 82 9.73 -15.26 13.03
N PRO A 83 10.69 -16.03 13.61
CA PRO A 83 12.07 -16.04 13.11
C PRO A 83 12.18 -16.44 11.63
N GLN A 84 11.37 -17.40 11.20
CA GLN A 84 11.36 -17.88 9.82
C GLN A 84 10.86 -16.81 8.85
N TYR A 85 9.84 -16.02 9.25
CA TYR A 85 9.32 -14.89 8.47
C TYR A 85 10.39 -13.79 8.36
N VAL A 86 11.00 -13.42 9.47
CA VAL A 86 12.08 -12.41 9.48
C VAL A 86 13.25 -12.85 8.61
N LYS A 87 13.67 -14.11 8.73
CA LYS A 87 14.73 -14.66 7.89
C LYS A 87 14.39 -14.63 6.39
N ALA A 88 13.16 -15.01 6.02
CA ALA A 88 12.71 -15.02 4.63
C ALA A 88 12.51 -13.63 4.04
N GLY A 89 12.14 -12.66 4.87
CA GLY A 89 11.93 -11.27 4.47
C GLY A 89 13.19 -10.41 4.52
N GLY A 90 14.31 -10.92 5.08
CA GLY A 90 15.54 -10.15 5.21
C GLY A 90 15.29 -8.78 5.87
N ASP A 91 15.90 -7.74 5.34
CA ASP A 91 15.77 -6.36 5.85
C ASP A 91 14.36 -5.77 5.67
N PHE A 92 13.56 -6.33 4.77
CA PHE A 92 12.17 -5.87 4.51
C PHE A 92 11.28 -6.02 5.75
N ALA A 93 11.32 -7.16 6.44
CA ALA A 93 10.38 -7.46 7.52
C ALA A 93 10.52 -6.50 8.72
N PRO A 94 11.73 -6.31 9.32
CA PRO A 94 11.89 -5.38 10.43
C PRO A 94 11.64 -3.93 10.02
N LEU A 95 12.04 -3.52 8.81
CA LEU A 95 11.78 -2.17 8.30
C LEU A 95 10.29 -1.91 8.16
N THR A 96 9.53 -2.85 7.59
CA THR A 96 8.08 -2.73 7.45
C THR A 96 7.40 -2.60 8.82
N ALA A 97 7.76 -3.46 9.78
CA ALA A 97 7.23 -3.38 11.14
C ALA A 97 7.49 -2.02 11.79
N LYS A 98 8.69 -1.50 11.61
CA LYS A 98 9.08 -0.17 12.11
C LYS A 98 8.23 0.93 11.49
N ILE A 99 8.15 0.98 10.15
CA ILE A 99 7.38 2.01 9.43
C ILE A 99 5.91 1.98 9.82
N MET A 100 5.28 0.79 9.88
CA MET A 100 3.88 0.65 10.27
C MET A 100 3.59 1.13 11.71
N ASN A 101 4.56 1.06 12.60
CA ASN A 101 4.40 1.58 13.96
C ASN A 101 4.63 3.10 14.09
N GLU A 102 5.32 3.69 13.13
CA GLU A 102 5.71 5.10 13.15
C GLU A 102 4.81 6.00 12.29
N VAL A 103 4.04 5.40 11.36
CA VAL A 103 3.13 6.16 10.51
C VAL A 103 2.00 6.79 11.36
N ASP A 104 1.73 8.07 11.10
CA ASP A 104 0.60 8.78 11.70
C ASP A 104 -0.57 8.81 10.69
N PRO A 105 -1.63 8.01 10.87
CA PRO A 105 -2.76 8.02 9.96
C PRO A 105 -3.65 9.26 10.10
N VAL A 106 -3.50 10.02 11.18
CA VAL A 106 -4.28 11.25 11.43
C VAL A 106 -3.65 12.46 10.77
N LYS A 107 -2.31 12.46 10.67
CA LYS A 107 -1.52 13.54 10.06
C LYS A 107 -0.61 12.98 8.96
N PRO A 108 -1.19 12.48 7.85
CA PRO A 108 -0.42 11.79 6.82
C PRO A 108 0.42 12.73 5.93
N GLY A 109 0.18 14.03 5.98
CA GLY A 109 0.80 15.03 5.13
C GLY A 109 1.29 16.26 5.88
N VAL A 110 1.74 17.25 5.12
CA VAL A 110 2.25 18.54 5.64
C VAL A 110 1.11 19.41 6.12
N ASP A 111 0.08 19.58 5.30
CA ASP A 111 -1.05 20.44 5.58
C ASP A 111 -2.14 19.73 6.40
N PRO A 112 -2.83 20.47 7.28
CA PRO A 112 -4.02 19.95 7.94
C PRO A 112 -5.05 19.48 6.90
N GLN A 113 -5.58 18.28 7.07
CA GLN A 113 -6.59 17.72 6.21
C GLN A 113 -7.93 17.64 6.94
N PRO A 114 -9.07 17.90 6.27
CA PRO A 114 -10.39 17.82 6.89
C PRO A 114 -10.86 16.38 7.13
N TRP A 115 -10.11 15.40 6.66
CA TRP A 115 -10.39 13.98 6.81
C TRP A 115 -9.23 13.25 7.49
N VAL A 116 -9.54 12.14 8.12
CA VAL A 116 -8.57 11.21 8.71
C VAL A 116 -8.40 10.03 7.78
N GLY A 117 -7.18 9.57 7.61
CA GLY A 117 -6.89 8.31 6.97
C GLY A 117 -6.10 8.40 5.68
N ILE A 118 -6.60 7.78 4.63
CA ILE A 118 -5.84 7.43 3.43
C ILE A 118 -5.61 8.61 2.48
N GLN A 119 -4.49 8.56 1.81
CA GLN A 119 -4.12 9.43 0.70
C GLN A 119 -4.75 8.95 -0.61
N TYR A 120 -6.06 8.75 -0.59
CA TYR A 120 -6.81 8.21 -1.71
C TYR A 120 -8.09 9.03 -1.91
N VAL A 121 -8.36 9.41 -3.15
CA VAL A 121 -9.56 10.17 -3.52
C VAL A 121 -10.59 9.23 -4.15
N THR A 122 -11.76 9.12 -3.54
CA THR A 122 -12.83 8.20 -3.97
C THR A 122 -13.78 8.87 -4.96
N ILE A 123 -13.24 9.36 -6.07
CA ILE A 123 -14.02 9.88 -7.20
C ILE A 123 -13.85 8.97 -8.42
N PRO A 124 -14.85 8.86 -9.30
CA PRO A 124 -14.77 7.99 -10.48
C PRO A 124 -13.56 8.25 -11.37
N GLU A 125 -13.18 9.51 -11.52
CA GLU A 125 -12.09 9.95 -12.38
C GLU A 125 -10.70 9.71 -11.81
N PHE A 126 -10.57 9.36 -10.51
CA PHE A 126 -9.26 9.28 -9.84
C PHE A 126 -8.31 8.28 -10.50
N GLN A 127 -8.83 7.13 -10.92
CA GLN A 127 -8.03 6.12 -11.58
C GLN A 127 -7.50 6.61 -12.94
N ASP A 128 -8.33 7.32 -13.71
CA ASP A 128 -7.94 7.88 -14.99
C ASP A 128 -6.89 8.98 -14.83
N VAL A 129 -7.07 9.88 -13.86
CA VAL A 129 -6.05 10.88 -13.47
C VAL A 129 -4.72 10.23 -13.15
N GLY A 130 -4.74 9.16 -12.35
CA GLY A 130 -3.54 8.40 -11.99
C GLY A 130 -2.85 7.77 -13.19
N ASN A 131 -3.61 7.11 -14.06
CA ASN A 131 -3.10 6.46 -15.26
C ASN A 131 -2.45 7.45 -16.22
N GLN A 132 -3.15 8.54 -16.55
CA GLN A 132 -2.63 9.56 -17.47
C GLN A 132 -1.38 10.24 -16.92
N THR A 133 -1.40 10.62 -15.62
CA THR A 133 -0.24 11.26 -14.98
C THR A 133 0.95 10.31 -14.93
N SER A 134 0.73 9.03 -14.65
CA SER A 134 1.80 8.02 -14.63
C SER A 134 2.44 7.84 -15.99
N GLN A 135 1.66 7.88 -17.08
CA GLN A 135 2.20 7.83 -18.45
C GLN A 135 3.05 9.06 -18.77
N LEU A 136 2.61 10.26 -18.37
CA LEU A 136 3.39 11.48 -18.54
C LEU A 136 4.75 11.38 -17.82
N LEU A 137 4.76 10.86 -16.60
CA LEU A 137 6.00 10.66 -15.83
C LEU A 137 6.88 9.56 -16.42
N ALA A 138 6.30 8.50 -16.97
CA ALA A 138 7.05 7.47 -17.69
C ALA A 138 7.76 8.03 -18.91
N ASP A 139 7.12 8.97 -19.64
CA ASP A 139 7.75 9.68 -20.75
C ASP A 139 8.92 10.57 -20.33
N VAL A 140 8.82 11.20 -19.14
CA VAL A 140 9.93 11.96 -18.57
C VAL A 140 11.12 11.04 -18.25
N ILE A 141 10.87 9.93 -17.58
CA ILE A 141 11.90 8.94 -17.23
C ILE A 141 12.59 8.39 -18.49
N ALA A 142 11.83 8.20 -19.55
CA ALA A 142 12.35 7.73 -20.82
C ALA A 142 13.01 8.84 -21.69
N GLY A 143 13.12 10.07 -21.18
CA GLY A 143 13.70 11.21 -21.90
C GLY A 143 12.87 11.74 -23.06
N ARG A 144 11.60 11.35 -23.18
CA ARG A 144 10.70 11.76 -24.26
C ARG A 144 9.94 13.06 -23.98
N ARG A 145 9.96 13.54 -22.74
CA ARG A 145 9.19 14.70 -22.30
C ARG A 145 9.92 15.50 -21.23
N PRO A 146 9.90 16.84 -21.24
CA PRO A 146 10.35 17.66 -20.13
C PRO A 146 9.48 17.46 -18.88
N LEU A 147 10.10 17.48 -17.69
CA LEU A 147 9.41 17.27 -16.40
C LEU A 147 8.30 18.32 -16.16
N ASP A 148 8.63 19.59 -16.33
CA ASP A 148 7.68 20.69 -16.09
C ASP A 148 6.42 20.57 -16.95
N LEU A 149 6.59 20.19 -18.22
CA LEU A 149 5.45 19.97 -19.12
C LEU A 149 4.59 18.78 -18.68
N ALA A 150 5.20 17.72 -18.16
CA ALA A 150 4.47 16.55 -17.62
C ALA A 150 3.66 16.93 -16.37
N LEU A 151 4.25 17.69 -15.46
CA LEU A 151 3.60 18.17 -14.23
C LEU A 151 2.44 19.12 -14.56
N ASP A 152 2.63 20.09 -15.45
CA ASP A 152 1.56 20.99 -15.88
C ASP A 152 0.38 20.25 -16.53
N GLN A 153 0.65 19.24 -17.33
CA GLN A 153 -0.39 18.43 -17.95
C GLN A 153 -1.11 17.58 -16.91
N GLY A 154 -0.38 16.95 -15.99
CA GLY A 154 -0.95 16.19 -14.88
C GLY A 154 -1.86 17.06 -14.00
N GLN A 155 -1.43 18.30 -13.68
CA GLN A 155 -2.24 19.26 -12.94
C GLN A 155 -3.53 19.62 -13.69
N LYS A 156 -3.47 19.84 -15.00
CA LYS A 156 -4.67 20.13 -15.82
C LYS A 156 -5.65 18.95 -15.87
N ILE A 157 -5.15 17.72 -15.87
CA ILE A 157 -5.98 16.52 -15.81
C ILE A 157 -6.69 16.44 -14.45
N ALA A 158 -5.95 16.60 -13.35
CA ALA A 158 -6.51 16.60 -12.01
C ALA A 158 -7.52 17.74 -11.78
N GLN A 159 -7.21 18.94 -12.26
CA GLN A 159 -8.10 20.11 -12.15
C GLN A 159 -9.45 19.85 -12.85
N ARG A 160 -9.44 19.30 -14.06
CA ARG A 160 -10.67 18.96 -14.80
C ARG A 160 -11.52 17.93 -14.03
N ALA A 161 -10.89 16.93 -13.43
CA ALA A 161 -11.59 15.94 -12.60
C ALA A 161 -12.27 16.61 -11.39
N GLY A 162 -11.56 17.49 -10.70
CA GLY A 162 -12.11 18.26 -9.57
C GLY A 162 -13.25 19.21 -9.98
N ASP A 163 -13.13 19.88 -11.12
CA ASP A 163 -14.17 20.79 -11.63
C ASP A 163 -15.45 20.04 -12.07
N ASN A 164 -15.32 18.82 -12.57
CA ASN A 164 -16.46 17.97 -12.90
C ASN A 164 -17.21 17.54 -11.64
N GLN A 165 -16.53 17.22 -10.56
CA GLN A 165 -17.16 16.86 -9.27
C GLN A 165 -17.96 18.03 -8.68
N LYS A 166 -17.45 19.26 -8.77
CA LYS A 166 -18.17 20.46 -8.31
C LYS A 166 -19.45 20.75 -9.09
N LYS A 167 -19.54 20.31 -10.34
CA LYS A 167 -20.74 20.52 -11.19
C LYS A 167 -21.80 19.43 -10.99
N GLY A 168 -21.42 18.28 -10.46
CA GLY A 168 -22.30 17.14 -10.21
C GLY A 168 -22.85 17.06 -8.78
N SER A 169 -22.39 17.93 -7.87
CA SER A 169 -22.88 18.11 -6.50
C SER A 169 -23.77 19.33 -6.42
#